data_0ef9e8076368154405afe5dd819df094
#
_entry.id   0ef9e8076368154405afe5dd819df094
#
_cell.length_a   1.000
_cell.length_b   1.000
_cell.length_c   1.000
_cell.angle_alpha   90.00
_cell.angle_beta   90.00
_cell.angle_gamma   90.00
#
_symmetry.space_group_name_H-M   'P 1'
#
loop_
_entity.id
_entity.type
_entity.pdbx_description
1 polymer ?
#
loop_
_entity_poly.entity_id
_entity_poly.type
_entity_poly.pdbx_seq_one_letter_code
_entity_poly.pdbx_strand_id
1 'polypeptide(L)'
;LPATVRSNALKSGFSANAFDGFLNLFESSEDLHPEDIGYFSVLTKLILSQNVTTVETTDKAYIVNVLDVDKGDMDAVKSCFPHSFDVAGMNSALSKNLSDDFNYIGWACSLIVFFFLWFSFGHIELAMIAFLPMAVSWIWILGIMAIFGIKFNIVNVILATFIFGQGDDYTIFMTEGCQYEYRFRRPIIASYKSSIIQSALIMFVGIGTLIVSKHPAMKSLAEVTIIGMISVVLMAYMIPPLFFRWITMKGGVARKYPLTLRSLFGRVPQAPEDQVYARYIYKGSEITREVRRSLRQYAGDLKTLKPEGVYEIEDEGYGERAIFIALLNPDVKVVARIADDDRRRIAEVSAEDFVDNIEFIE
;
A
#
# COMPACT_ATOMS: atom_id res chain seq x y z
N LEU A 1 -24.97 53.28 -17.28
CA LEU A 1 -24.93 52.56 -16.00
C LEU A 1 -25.91 53.18 -14.97
N PRO A 2 -25.92 54.52 -14.68
CA PRO A 2 -26.80 55.13 -13.67
C PRO A 2 -28.30 54.89 -13.89
N ALA A 3 -28.77 55.06 -15.14
CA ALA A 3 -30.17 54.85 -15.50
C ALA A 3 -30.61 53.37 -15.29
N THR A 4 -29.73 52.43 -15.59
CA THR A 4 -30.01 50.99 -15.44
C THR A 4 -30.05 50.59 -13.95
N VAL A 5 -29.15 51.17 -13.14
CA VAL A 5 -29.13 50.94 -11.68
C VAL A 5 -30.40 51.48 -11.03
N ARG A 6 -30.82 52.71 -11.35
CA ARG A 6 -32.07 53.27 -10.83
C ARG A 6 -33.30 52.48 -11.27
N SER A 7 -33.35 52.05 -12.53
CA SER A 7 -34.46 51.23 -13.03
C SER A 7 -34.56 49.88 -12.34
N ASN A 8 -33.44 49.20 -12.11
CA ASN A 8 -33.40 47.92 -11.43
C ASN A 8 -33.66 48.07 -9.93
N ALA A 9 -33.18 49.12 -9.29
CA ALA A 9 -33.46 49.42 -7.89
C ALA A 9 -34.97 49.60 -7.65
N LEU A 10 -35.65 50.36 -8.50
CA LEU A 10 -37.11 50.51 -8.44
C LEU A 10 -37.85 49.19 -8.63
N LYS A 11 -37.42 48.34 -9.58
CA LYS A 11 -38.00 47.01 -9.80
C LYS A 11 -37.80 46.06 -8.58
N SER A 12 -36.73 46.25 -7.85
CA SER A 12 -36.40 45.45 -6.66
C SER A 12 -36.96 46.03 -5.35
N GLY A 13 -37.84 47.06 -5.42
CA GLY A 13 -38.53 47.62 -4.27
C GLY A 13 -37.73 48.63 -3.47
N PHE A 14 -36.58 49.08 -3.98
CA PHE A 14 -35.81 50.18 -3.34
C PHE A 14 -36.39 51.57 -3.69
N SER A 15 -36.20 52.56 -2.83
CA SER A 15 -36.58 53.94 -3.15
C SER A 15 -35.75 54.50 -4.30
N ALA A 16 -36.30 55.42 -5.06
CA ALA A 16 -35.63 56.01 -6.25
C ALA A 16 -34.25 56.61 -5.92
N ASN A 17 -34.02 57.02 -4.69
CA ASN A 17 -32.80 57.70 -4.26
C ASN A 17 -31.87 56.78 -3.45
N ALA A 18 -32.19 55.48 -3.32
CA ALA A 18 -31.43 54.55 -2.48
C ALA A 18 -29.98 54.44 -2.87
N PHE A 19 -29.65 54.68 -4.13
CA PHE A 19 -28.30 54.55 -4.68
C PHE A 19 -27.70 55.86 -5.20
N ASP A 20 -28.34 57.01 -4.89
CA ASP A 20 -27.84 58.30 -5.37
C ASP A 20 -26.44 58.64 -4.86
N GLY A 21 -26.14 58.30 -3.59
CA GLY A 21 -24.79 58.45 -3.02
C GLY A 21 -23.74 57.65 -3.78
N PHE A 22 -24.09 56.42 -4.19
CA PHE A 22 -23.24 55.55 -4.98
C PHE A 22 -23.10 56.06 -6.43
N LEU A 23 -24.19 56.49 -7.03
CA LEU A 23 -24.19 57.00 -8.39
C LEU A 23 -23.44 58.34 -8.52
N ASN A 24 -23.53 59.21 -7.53
CA ASN A 24 -22.78 60.45 -7.47
C ASN A 24 -21.26 60.22 -7.38
N LEU A 25 -20.83 59.13 -6.71
CA LEU A 25 -19.42 58.73 -6.72
C LEU A 25 -18.93 58.36 -8.13
N PHE A 26 -19.78 57.79 -8.96
CA PHE A 26 -19.44 57.50 -10.38
C PHE A 26 -19.52 58.73 -11.30
N GLU A 27 -20.34 59.68 -10.97
CA GLU A 27 -20.47 60.92 -11.75
C GLU A 27 -19.40 61.95 -11.36
N SER A 28 -18.85 61.87 -10.17
CA SER A 28 -17.77 62.74 -9.68
C SER A 28 -16.38 62.17 -9.92
N SER A 29 -16.24 61.18 -10.80
CA SER A 29 -14.92 60.59 -11.08
C SER A 29 -13.98 61.62 -11.72
N GLU A 30 -13.25 62.33 -10.90
CA GLU A 30 -11.90 62.75 -11.28
C GLU A 30 -11.11 61.48 -11.58
N ASP A 31 -10.26 61.50 -12.61
CA ASP A 31 -9.40 60.40 -13.01
C ASP A 31 -8.59 59.90 -11.79
N LEU A 32 -9.12 58.91 -11.11
CA LEU A 32 -8.41 58.21 -10.04
C LEU A 32 -7.25 57.42 -10.69
N HIS A 33 -6.06 57.87 -10.46
CA HIS A 33 -4.87 57.13 -10.88
C HIS A 33 -4.85 55.73 -10.22
N PRO A 34 -4.35 54.69 -10.90
CA PRO A 34 -4.23 53.34 -10.31
C PRO A 34 -3.49 53.29 -8.97
N GLU A 35 -2.61 54.26 -8.72
CA GLU A 35 -1.89 54.41 -7.44
C GLU A 35 -2.82 54.78 -6.25
N ASP A 36 -3.97 55.44 -6.56
CA ASP A 36 -4.93 55.82 -5.52
C ASP A 36 -5.70 54.65 -4.93
N ILE A 37 -5.81 53.55 -5.66
CA ILE A 37 -6.41 52.30 -5.17
C ILE A 37 -5.57 51.74 -4.00
N GLY A 38 -4.25 51.92 -4.02
CA GLY A 38 -3.34 51.54 -2.93
C GLY A 38 -3.56 52.36 -1.66
N TYR A 39 -3.93 53.63 -1.78
CA TYR A 39 -4.23 54.53 -0.65
C TYR A 39 -5.54 54.12 0.05
N PHE A 40 -6.51 53.60 -0.68
CA PHE A 40 -7.73 53.00 -0.12
C PHE A 40 -7.58 51.53 0.29
N SER A 41 -6.39 50.99 0.27
CA SER A 41 -6.14 49.59 0.58
C SER A 41 -6.61 49.17 1.98
N VAL A 42 -6.63 50.09 2.93
CA VAL A 42 -7.17 49.86 4.28
C VAL A 42 -8.71 49.79 4.25
N LEU A 43 -9.36 50.68 3.51
CA LEU A 43 -10.82 50.68 3.35
C LEU A 43 -11.29 49.50 2.47
N THR A 44 -10.61 49.22 1.41
CA THR A 44 -10.85 48.04 0.55
C THR A 44 -10.58 46.73 1.31
N LYS A 45 -9.55 46.67 2.15
CA LYS A 45 -9.36 45.55 3.08
C LYS A 45 -10.43 45.44 4.14
N LEU A 46 -10.99 46.54 4.63
CA LEU A 46 -12.03 46.53 5.68
C LEU A 46 -13.43 46.20 5.12
N ILE A 47 -13.78 46.71 3.97
CA ILE A 47 -15.12 46.58 3.36
C ILE A 47 -15.18 45.52 2.26
N LEU A 48 -14.08 45.31 1.54
CA LEU A 48 -13.99 44.37 0.41
C LEU A 48 -12.94 43.29 0.59
N SER A 49 -12.48 43.09 1.81
CA SER A 49 -11.30 42.24 2.17
C SER A 49 -11.38 40.80 1.72
N GLN A 50 -12.51 40.33 1.28
CA GLN A 50 -12.69 38.99 0.73
C GLN A 50 -12.88 38.96 -0.80
N ASN A 51 -13.11 40.10 -1.46
CA ASN A 51 -13.65 40.12 -2.82
C ASN A 51 -12.77 40.83 -3.86
N VAL A 52 -11.68 41.48 -3.46
CA VAL A 52 -10.80 42.20 -4.41
C VAL A 52 -9.36 41.70 -4.25
N THR A 53 -8.81 41.10 -5.28
CA THR A 53 -7.41 40.70 -5.34
C THR A 53 -6.72 41.46 -6.46
N THR A 54 -5.71 42.25 -6.11
CA THR A 54 -4.82 42.89 -7.08
C THR A 54 -3.59 42.04 -7.30
N VAL A 55 -3.27 41.70 -8.54
CA VAL A 55 -2.04 41.00 -8.91
C VAL A 55 -1.05 42.04 -9.40
N GLU A 56 -0.03 42.33 -8.61
CA GLU A 56 0.99 43.38 -8.90
C GLU A 56 1.83 43.15 -10.16
N THR A 57 1.80 41.95 -10.73
CA THR A 57 2.61 41.60 -11.91
C THR A 57 1.90 41.83 -13.26
N THR A 58 0.61 42.11 -13.27
CA THR A 58 -0.17 42.42 -14.46
C THR A 58 -1.06 43.60 -14.13
N ASP A 59 -1.07 44.63 -14.97
CA ASP A 59 -1.98 45.81 -14.90
C ASP A 59 -3.47 45.44 -14.91
N LYS A 60 -3.86 44.39 -14.19
CA LYS A 60 -5.22 43.88 -14.13
C LYS A 60 -5.69 43.75 -12.68
N ALA A 61 -6.80 44.39 -12.38
CA ALA A 61 -7.53 44.16 -11.12
C ALA A 61 -8.66 43.16 -11.36
N TYR A 62 -8.75 42.18 -10.44
CA TYR A 62 -9.84 41.21 -10.45
C TYR A 62 -10.79 41.55 -9.31
N ILE A 63 -12.07 41.74 -9.65
CA ILE A 63 -13.14 41.95 -8.66
C ILE A 63 -13.90 40.62 -8.57
N VAL A 64 -13.88 40.01 -7.39
CA VAL A 64 -14.62 38.78 -7.12
C VAL A 64 -15.96 39.15 -6.47
N ASN A 65 -17.05 38.89 -7.15
CA ASN A 65 -18.39 39.03 -6.64
C ASN A 65 -18.92 37.68 -6.17
N VAL A 66 -19.47 37.62 -4.95
CA VAL A 66 -20.14 36.43 -4.46
C VAL A 66 -21.62 36.53 -4.75
N LEU A 67 -22.14 35.55 -5.49
CA LEU A 67 -23.55 35.44 -5.81
C LEU A 67 -24.13 34.25 -5.04
N ASP A 68 -25.25 34.47 -4.39
CA ASP A 68 -26.06 33.39 -3.82
C ASP A 68 -27.05 32.95 -4.90
N VAL A 69 -26.93 31.69 -5.32
CA VAL A 69 -27.69 31.14 -6.46
C VAL A 69 -28.30 29.81 -6.07
N ASP A 70 -29.54 29.61 -6.40
CA ASP A 70 -30.21 28.33 -6.25
C ASP A 70 -29.55 27.24 -7.14
N LYS A 71 -29.46 26.05 -6.61
CA LYS A 71 -28.76 24.90 -7.30
C LYS A 71 -29.31 24.62 -8.71
N GLY A 72 -30.56 24.95 -8.99
CA GLY A 72 -31.19 24.80 -10.30
C GLY A 72 -30.72 25.79 -11.36
N ASP A 73 -30.23 26.97 -10.95
CA ASP A 73 -29.92 28.07 -11.84
C ASP A 73 -28.42 28.23 -12.16
N MET A 74 -27.61 27.31 -11.67
CA MET A 74 -26.14 27.33 -11.84
C MET A 74 -25.71 27.31 -13.33
N ASP A 75 -26.40 26.54 -14.16
CA ASP A 75 -26.07 26.44 -15.58
C ASP A 75 -26.42 27.76 -16.33
N ALA A 76 -27.49 28.42 -15.91
CA ALA A 76 -27.85 29.75 -16.42
C ALA A 76 -26.81 30.81 -16.04
N VAL A 77 -26.34 30.81 -14.79
CA VAL A 77 -25.27 31.68 -14.30
C VAL A 77 -23.97 31.45 -15.06
N LYS A 78 -23.55 30.21 -15.25
CA LYS A 78 -22.35 29.88 -16.03
C LYS A 78 -22.44 30.31 -17.50
N SER A 79 -23.63 30.25 -18.08
CA SER A 79 -23.83 30.73 -19.48
C SER A 79 -23.71 32.24 -19.59
N CYS A 80 -24.17 33.00 -18.59
CA CYS A 80 -24.07 34.46 -18.55
C CYS A 80 -22.69 34.97 -18.12
N PHE A 81 -22.02 34.19 -17.22
CA PHE A 81 -20.72 34.56 -16.66
C PHE A 81 -19.75 33.41 -16.84
N PRO A 82 -19.04 33.29 -17.99
CA PRO A 82 -18.15 32.18 -18.31
C PRO A 82 -16.99 32.00 -17.32
N HIS A 83 -16.63 33.06 -16.58
CA HIS A 83 -15.57 33.03 -15.55
C HIS A 83 -16.12 32.81 -14.13
N SER A 84 -17.42 32.52 -13.99
CA SER A 84 -17.97 32.16 -12.68
C SER A 84 -17.51 30.78 -12.27
N PHE A 85 -17.16 30.64 -11.00
CA PHE A 85 -16.85 29.34 -10.41
C PHE A 85 -17.70 29.12 -9.15
N ASP A 86 -18.10 27.90 -8.98
CA ASP A 86 -18.80 27.42 -7.78
C ASP A 86 -17.83 26.66 -6.91
N VAL A 87 -17.73 27.04 -5.63
CA VAL A 87 -16.84 26.40 -4.66
C VAL A 87 -17.21 24.92 -4.48
N ALA A 88 -18.51 24.59 -4.47
CA ALA A 88 -18.96 23.20 -4.36
C ALA A 88 -18.61 22.40 -5.63
N GLY A 89 -18.82 22.97 -6.81
CA GLY A 89 -18.43 22.38 -8.09
C GLY A 89 -16.92 22.25 -8.23
N MET A 90 -16.15 23.25 -7.82
CA MET A 90 -14.69 23.19 -7.79
C MET A 90 -14.19 22.07 -6.86
N ASN A 91 -14.71 22.00 -5.64
CA ASN A 91 -14.35 20.93 -4.69
C ASN A 91 -14.74 19.56 -5.23
N SER A 92 -15.88 19.44 -5.90
CA SER A 92 -16.31 18.18 -6.52
C SER A 92 -15.40 17.78 -7.69
N ALA A 93 -15.04 18.72 -8.57
CA ALA A 93 -14.13 18.49 -9.66
C ALA A 93 -12.72 18.14 -9.17
N LEU A 94 -12.22 18.86 -8.16
CA LEU A 94 -10.94 18.60 -7.53
C LEU A 94 -10.92 17.21 -6.85
N SER A 95 -11.98 16.87 -6.14
CA SER A 95 -12.11 15.55 -5.50
C SER A 95 -12.17 14.43 -6.54
N LYS A 96 -12.85 14.64 -7.67
CA LYS A 96 -12.90 13.66 -8.75
C LYS A 96 -11.53 13.47 -9.40
N ASN A 97 -10.86 14.56 -9.79
CA ASN A 97 -9.53 14.47 -10.39
C ASN A 97 -8.53 13.82 -9.44
N LEU A 98 -8.57 14.19 -8.16
CA LEU A 98 -7.71 13.58 -7.14
C LEU A 98 -8.01 12.07 -6.97
N SER A 99 -9.27 11.66 -7.03
CA SER A 99 -9.65 10.25 -6.97
C SER A 99 -9.17 9.48 -8.21
N ASP A 100 -9.25 10.07 -9.39
CA ASP A 100 -8.78 9.46 -10.63
C ASP A 100 -7.25 9.32 -10.62
N ASP A 101 -6.52 10.36 -10.21
CA ASP A 101 -5.07 10.35 -10.04
C ASP A 101 -4.64 9.34 -8.97
N PHE A 102 -5.37 9.27 -7.86
CA PHE A 102 -5.11 8.30 -6.79
C PHE A 102 -5.26 6.86 -7.28
N ASN A 103 -6.30 6.56 -8.05
CA ASN A 103 -6.48 5.24 -8.64
C ASN A 103 -5.33 4.88 -9.58
N TYR A 104 -4.94 5.78 -10.46
CA TYR A 104 -3.83 5.57 -11.39
C TYR A 104 -2.49 5.34 -10.65
N ILE A 105 -2.16 6.23 -9.73
CA ILE A 105 -0.93 6.14 -8.93
C ILE A 105 -0.97 4.88 -8.04
N GLY A 106 -2.12 4.58 -7.43
CA GLY A 106 -2.33 3.41 -6.60
C GLY A 106 -2.05 2.11 -7.35
N TRP A 107 -2.56 1.95 -8.56
CA TRP A 107 -2.28 0.80 -9.41
C TRP A 107 -0.81 0.71 -9.82
N ALA A 108 -0.20 1.83 -10.22
CA ALA A 108 1.21 1.87 -10.60
C ALA A 108 2.12 1.50 -9.42
N CYS A 109 1.90 2.09 -8.23
CA CYS A 109 2.64 1.77 -7.02
C CYS A 109 2.45 0.31 -6.60
N SER A 110 1.23 -0.21 -6.63
CA SER A 110 0.94 -1.61 -6.29
C SER A 110 1.69 -2.58 -7.18
N LEU A 111 1.77 -2.28 -8.48
CA LEU A 111 2.51 -3.10 -9.43
C LEU A 111 4.02 -3.05 -9.17
N ILE A 112 4.57 -1.87 -8.87
CA ILE A 112 5.98 -1.70 -8.50
C ILE A 112 6.28 -2.48 -7.22
N VAL A 113 5.47 -2.34 -6.16
CA VAL A 113 5.61 -3.08 -4.89
C VAL A 113 5.57 -4.58 -5.14
N PHE A 114 4.62 -5.07 -5.95
CA PHE A 114 4.53 -6.49 -6.28
C PHE A 114 5.82 -7.00 -6.96
N PHE A 115 6.42 -6.24 -7.88
CA PHE A 115 7.68 -6.62 -8.50
C PHE A 115 8.84 -6.64 -7.51
N PHE A 116 8.92 -5.66 -6.60
CA PHE A 116 9.92 -5.66 -5.53
C PHE A 116 9.76 -6.85 -4.59
N LEU A 117 8.55 -7.20 -4.20
CA LEU A 117 8.26 -8.40 -3.40
C LEU A 117 8.68 -9.67 -4.13
N TRP A 118 8.37 -9.78 -5.42
CA TRP A 118 8.79 -10.92 -6.22
C TRP A 118 10.31 -11.05 -6.29
N PHE A 119 11.00 -9.94 -6.51
CA PHE A 119 12.47 -9.93 -6.51
C PHE A 119 13.06 -10.28 -5.15
N SER A 120 12.51 -9.75 -4.07
CA SER A 120 12.95 -9.99 -2.69
C SER A 120 12.75 -11.44 -2.26
N PHE A 121 11.55 -11.96 -2.40
CA PHE A 121 11.24 -13.33 -2.01
C PHE A 121 11.78 -14.38 -3.01
N GLY A 122 12.09 -14.01 -4.23
CA GLY A 122 12.58 -14.89 -5.28
C GLY A 122 11.55 -15.89 -5.82
N HIS A 123 10.35 -15.93 -5.25
CA HIS A 123 9.24 -16.80 -5.64
C HIS A 123 7.96 -15.98 -5.77
N ILE A 124 7.28 -16.11 -6.93
CA ILE A 124 6.07 -15.36 -7.20
C ILE A 124 4.92 -15.74 -6.25
N GLU A 125 4.89 -16.99 -5.79
CA GLU A 125 3.90 -17.48 -4.83
C GLU A 125 4.00 -16.74 -3.48
N LEU A 126 5.23 -16.50 -3.01
CA LEU A 126 5.45 -15.75 -1.78
C LEU A 126 5.13 -14.26 -1.96
N ALA A 127 5.49 -13.70 -3.10
CA ALA A 127 5.10 -12.33 -3.44
C ALA A 127 3.57 -12.17 -3.47
N MET A 128 2.85 -13.15 -4.02
CA MET A 128 1.38 -13.16 -3.98
C MET A 128 0.83 -13.27 -2.56
N ILE A 129 1.42 -14.12 -1.71
CA ILE A 129 0.99 -14.26 -0.31
C ILE A 129 1.23 -12.97 0.48
N ALA A 130 2.34 -12.27 0.23
CA ALA A 130 2.62 -11.00 0.87
C ALA A 130 1.73 -9.85 0.33
N PHE A 131 1.38 -9.86 -0.96
CA PHE A 131 0.59 -8.83 -1.61
C PHE A 131 -0.93 -8.99 -1.39
N LEU A 132 -1.43 -10.24 -1.34
CA LEU A 132 -2.86 -10.53 -1.26
C LEU A 132 -3.57 -9.87 -0.07
N PRO A 133 -3.00 -9.85 1.16
CA PRO A 133 -3.64 -9.19 2.30
C PRO A 133 -3.91 -7.71 2.06
N MET A 134 -2.99 -7.01 1.39
CA MET A 134 -3.16 -5.60 1.05
C MET A 134 -4.35 -5.40 0.11
N ALA A 135 -4.43 -6.18 -0.98
CA ALA A 135 -5.52 -6.10 -1.93
C ALA A 135 -6.88 -6.41 -1.27
N VAL A 136 -6.93 -7.43 -0.41
CA VAL A 136 -8.15 -7.78 0.34
C VAL A 136 -8.50 -6.71 1.36
N SER A 137 -7.52 -6.14 2.07
CA SER A 137 -7.74 -5.03 3.01
C SER A 137 -8.37 -3.84 2.33
N TRP A 138 -7.93 -3.50 1.12
CA TRP A 138 -8.49 -2.39 0.37
C TRP A 138 -9.97 -2.59 0.05
N ILE A 139 -10.33 -3.76 -0.47
CA ILE A 139 -11.74 -4.09 -0.73
C ILE A 139 -12.55 -4.02 0.56
N TRP A 140 -11.98 -4.51 1.67
CA TRP A 140 -12.62 -4.51 2.98
C TRP A 140 -12.83 -3.09 3.52
N ILE A 141 -11.83 -2.21 3.38
CA ILE A 141 -11.91 -0.79 3.77
C ILE A 141 -13.03 -0.09 3.00
N LEU A 142 -13.07 -0.26 1.67
CA LEU A 142 -14.11 0.32 0.83
C LEU A 142 -15.50 -0.18 1.22
N GLY A 143 -15.64 -1.47 1.54
CA GLY A 143 -16.89 -2.06 2.00
C GLY A 143 -17.36 -1.47 3.33
N ILE A 144 -16.46 -1.35 4.31
CA ILE A 144 -16.80 -0.76 5.63
C ILE A 144 -17.16 0.72 5.47
N MET A 145 -16.38 1.48 4.72
CA MET A 145 -16.68 2.90 4.46
C MET A 145 -18.05 3.08 3.81
N ALA A 146 -18.42 2.22 2.86
CA ALA A 146 -19.72 2.24 2.21
C ALA A 146 -20.87 1.97 3.21
N ILE A 147 -20.70 1.00 4.13
CA ILE A 147 -21.70 0.68 5.16
C ILE A 147 -21.92 1.86 6.10
N PHE A 148 -20.84 2.56 6.52
CA PHE A 148 -20.94 3.72 7.43
C PHE A 148 -21.21 5.04 6.68
N GLY A 149 -21.35 5.02 5.34
CA GLY A 149 -21.59 6.23 4.55
C GLY A 149 -20.41 7.23 4.55
N ILE A 150 -19.21 6.76 4.87
CA ILE A 150 -17.99 7.58 4.89
C ILE A 150 -17.51 7.75 3.45
N LYS A 151 -17.37 9.00 3.01
CA LYS A 151 -16.89 9.32 1.66
C LYS A 151 -15.43 9.76 1.68
N PHE A 152 -14.70 9.44 0.63
CA PHE A 152 -13.38 10.01 0.44
C PHE A 152 -13.46 11.52 0.22
N ASN A 153 -12.54 12.22 0.83
CA ASN A 153 -12.30 13.64 0.64
C ASN A 153 -10.80 13.87 0.42
N ILE A 154 -10.42 15.09 0.04
CA ILE A 154 -9.02 15.44 -0.26
C ILE A 154 -8.07 15.07 0.87
N VAL A 155 -8.52 15.20 2.13
CA VAL A 155 -7.68 14.98 3.31
C VAL A 155 -7.52 13.49 3.61
N ASN A 156 -8.61 12.72 3.60
CA ASN A 156 -8.55 11.31 3.96
C ASN A 156 -8.01 10.40 2.83
N VAL A 157 -8.07 10.82 1.57
CA VAL A 157 -7.43 10.11 0.44
C VAL A 157 -5.90 10.08 0.60
N ILE A 158 -5.28 11.18 1.05
CA ILE A 158 -3.83 11.20 1.29
C ILE A 158 -3.45 10.15 2.35
N LEU A 159 -4.28 9.98 3.36
CA LEU A 159 -4.01 9.01 4.42
C LEU A 159 -4.26 7.56 3.97
N ALA A 160 -5.11 7.33 2.99
CA ALA A 160 -5.27 6.02 2.40
C ALA A 160 -3.95 5.48 1.83
N THR A 161 -3.13 6.32 1.18
CA THR A 161 -1.79 5.93 0.73
C THR A 161 -0.87 5.52 1.87
N PHE A 162 -0.96 6.21 3.00
CA PHE A 162 -0.20 5.84 4.20
C PHE A 162 -0.63 4.48 4.77
N ILE A 163 -1.93 4.19 4.80
CA ILE A 163 -2.47 2.89 5.24
C ILE A 163 -1.94 1.76 4.34
N PHE A 164 -1.83 2.00 3.03
CA PHE A 164 -1.24 1.03 2.10
C PHE A 164 0.21 0.71 2.45
N GLY A 165 1.07 1.72 2.62
CA GLY A 165 2.47 1.50 2.98
C GLY A 165 2.65 0.73 4.28
N GLN A 166 1.86 1.05 5.31
CA GLN A 166 1.87 0.30 6.58
C GLN A 166 1.36 -1.14 6.42
N GLY A 167 0.38 -1.33 5.53
CA GLY A 167 -0.15 -2.65 5.21
C GLY A 167 0.89 -3.58 4.63
N ASP A 168 1.65 -3.10 3.67
CA ASP A 168 2.73 -3.84 3.04
C ASP A 168 3.79 -4.28 4.07
N ASP A 169 4.21 -3.38 4.95
CA ASP A 169 5.20 -3.69 5.99
C ASP A 169 4.74 -4.85 6.89
N TYR A 170 3.48 -4.83 7.36
CA TYR A 170 2.95 -5.89 8.21
C TYR A 170 2.82 -7.23 7.48
N THR A 171 2.46 -7.21 6.20
CA THR A 171 2.30 -8.43 5.41
C THR A 171 3.63 -9.05 5.03
N ILE A 172 4.63 -8.25 4.69
CA ILE A 172 6.01 -8.67 4.45
C ILE A 172 6.56 -9.31 5.71
N PHE A 173 6.47 -8.61 6.84
CA PHE A 173 6.96 -9.07 8.13
C PHE A 173 6.33 -10.40 8.53
N MET A 174 5.01 -10.56 8.38
CA MET A 174 4.32 -11.81 8.67
C MET A 174 4.74 -12.94 7.72
N THR A 175 4.93 -12.65 6.44
CA THR A 175 5.37 -13.64 5.44
C THR A 175 6.79 -14.12 5.75
N GLU A 176 7.69 -13.22 6.15
CA GLU A 176 9.03 -13.58 6.62
C GLU A 176 8.97 -14.45 7.89
N GLY A 177 8.09 -14.13 8.83
CA GLY A 177 7.85 -14.96 10.00
C GLY A 177 7.43 -16.39 9.65
N CYS A 178 6.54 -16.53 8.67
CA CYS A 178 6.13 -17.84 8.15
C CYS A 178 7.29 -18.58 7.48
N GLN A 179 8.12 -17.88 6.68
CA GLN A 179 9.33 -18.47 6.07
C GLN A 179 10.33 -18.91 7.14
N TYR A 180 10.56 -18.10 8.16
CA TYR A 180 11.49 -18.42 9.24
C TYR A 180 11.06 -19.68 9.99
N GLU A 181 9.77 -19.75 10.39
CA GLU A 181 9.22 -20.94 11.05
C GLU A 181 9.33 -22.18 10.15
N TYR A 182 9.08 -22.07 8.88
CA TYR A 182 9.21 -23.16 7.92
C TYR A 182 10.66 -23.60 7.72
N ARG A 183 11.61 -22.65 7.74
CA ARG A 183 13.05 -22.90 7.55
C ARG A 183 13.67 -23.63 8.71
N PHE A 184 13.37 -23.19 9.94
CA PHE A 184 14.03 -23.67 11.16
C PHE A 184 13.17 -24.60 12.03
N ARG A 185 11.90 -24.77 11.71
CA ARG A 185 10.93 -25.48 12.57
C ARG A 185 10.86 -24.92 14.00
N ARG A 186 11.13 -23.64 14.19
CA ARG A 186 11.02 -22.92 15.46
C ARG A 186 9.75 -22.08 15.49
N PRO A 187 8.85 -22.25 16.49
CA PRO A 187 7.59 -21.50 16.55
C PRO A 187 7.86 -20.03 16.90
N ILE A 188 7.85 -19.15 15.91
CA ILE A 188 8.14 -17.73 16.07
C ILE A 188 6.99 -16.81 15.60
N ILE A 189 6.01 -17.34 14.87
CA ILE A 189 4.88 -16.58 14.34
C ILE A 189 4.15 -15.80 15.45
N ALA A 190 4.05 -16.36 16.66
CA ALA A 190 3.43 -15.66 17.79
C ALA A 190 4.15 -14.36 18.16
N SER A 191 5.49 -14.34 18.10
CA SER A 191 6.30 -13.16 18.33
C SER A 191 6.08 -12.10 17.25
N TYR A 192 6.09 -12.52 15.98
CA TYR A 192 5.78 -11.63 14.85
C TYR A 192 4.39 -10.99 14.97
N LYS A 193 3.39 -11.80 15.33
CA LYS A 193 2.02 -11.34 15.58
C LYS A 193 1.96 -10.31 16.71
N SER A 194 2.64 -10.55 17.81
CA SER A 194 2.72 -9.62 18.94
C SER A 194 3.36 -8.29 18.53
N SER A 195 4.44 -8.33 17.76
CA SER A 195 5.14 -7.13 17.27
C SER A 195 4.25 -6.29 16.32
N ILE A 196 3.48 -6.93 15.44
CA ILE A 196 2.54 -6.25 14.56
C ILE A 196 1.45 -5.55 15.37
N ILE A 197 0.86 -6.25 16.36
CA ILE A 197 -0.17 -5.66 17.23
C ILE A 197 0.39 -4.48 18.02
N GLN A 198 1.60 -4.60 18.57
CA GLN A 198 2.24 -3.53 19.32
C GLN A 198 2.50 -2.30 18.45
N SER A 199 3.03 -2.49 17.23
CA SER A 199 3.23 -1.42 16.24
C SER A 199 1.90 -0.75 15.87
N ALA A 200 0.87 -1.54 15.60
CA ALA A 200 -0.46 -1.04 15.29
C ALA A 200 -1.06 -0.23 16.43
N LEU A 201 -0.91 -0.67 17.70
CA LEU A 201 -1.38 0.07 18.88
C LEU A 201 -0.72 1.45 18.99
N ILE A 202 0.58 1.53 18.75
CA ILE A 202 1.30 2.83 18.76
C ILE A 202 0.70 3.77 17.71
N MET A 203 0.45 3.27 16.51
CA MET A 203 -0.17 4.05 15.43
C MET A 203 -1.62 4.44 15.78
N PHE A 204 -2.39 3.54 16.38
CA PHE A 204 -3.75 3.82 16.87
C PHE A 204 -3.78 4.94 17.88
N VAL A 205 -2.86 4.94 18.84
CA VAL A 205 -2.76 6.00 19.83
C VAL A 205 -2.36 7.32 19.15
N GLY A 206 -1.37 7.31 18.25
CA GLY A 206 -0.91 8.51 17.57
C GLY A 206 -2.00 9.19 16.73
N ILE A 207 -2.59 8.46 15.79
CA ILE A 207 -3.58 9.01 14.85
C ILE A 207 -4.99 9.04 15.48
N GLY A 208 -5.30 8.08 16.34
CA GLY A 208 -6.61 7.98 17.00
C GLY A 208 -6.96 9.20 17.87
N THR A 209 -5.94 9.89 18.40
CA THR A 209 -6.17 11.15 19.14
C THR A 209 -6.86 12.24 18.30
N LEU A 210 -6.69 12.19 16.97
CA LEU A 210 -7.32 13.14 16.06
C LEU A 210 -8.86 13.02 16.03
N ILE A 211 -9.44 11.91 16.49
CA ILE A 211 -10.90 11.74 16.54
C ILE A 211 -11.57 12.74 17.49
N VAL A 212 -10.82 13.21 18.52
CA VAL A 212 -11.28 14.18 19.49
C VAL A 212 -11.21 15.61 18.92
N SER A 213 -10.61 15.81 17.77
CA SER A 213 -10.47 17.12 17.15
C SER A 213 -11.83 17.72 16.82
N LYS A 214 -11.96 19.04 17.04
CA LYS A 214 -13.15 19.80 16.63
C LYS A 214 -13.20 20.07 15.13
N HIS A 215 -12.06 19.90 14.42
CA HIS A 215 -11.97 20.15 12.98
C HIS A 215 -12.50 18.93 12.19
N PRO A 216 -13.52 19.10 11.32
CA PRO A 216 -14.16 17.99 10.63
C PRO A 216 -13.20 17.17 9.77
N ALA A 217 -12.22 17.82 9.13
CA ALA A 217 -11.23 17.12 8.29
C ALA A 217 -10.33 16.20 9.12
N MET A 218 -9.89 16.62 10.32
CA MET A 218 -9.07 15.79 11.22
C MET A 218 -9.87 14.60 11.76
N LYS A 219 -11.14 14.80 12.06
CA LYS A 219 -12.02 13.73 12.49
C LYS A 219 -12.22 12.69 11.38
N SER A 220 -12.55 13.14 10.17
CA SER A 220 -12.68 12.24 9.00
C SER A 220 -11.39 11.47 8.70
N LEU A 221 -10.25 12.11 8.90
CA LEU A 221 -8.93 11.49 8.74
C LEU A 221 -8.74 10.36 9.78
N ALA A 222 -9.06 10.62 11.05
CA ALA A 222 -8.97 9.61 12.10
C ALA A 222 -9.91 8.42 11.86
N GLU A 223 -11.16 8.67 11.46
CA GLU A 223 -12.15 7.63 11.17
C GLU A 223 -11.68 6.66 10.10
N VAL A 224 -11.19 7.18 8.96
CA VAL A 224 -10.68 6.35 7.85
C VAL A 224 -9.43 5.59 8.26
N THR A 225 -8.54 6.22 9.05
CA THR A 225 -7.31 5.56 9.50
C THR A 225 -7.61 4.41 10.46
N ILE A 226 -8.50 4.61 11.42
CA ILE A 226 -8.88 3.55 12.36
C ILE A 226 -9.46 2.35 11.61
N ILE A 227 -10.39 2.58 10.68
CA ILE A 227 -10.97 1.52 9.86
C ILE A 227 -9.89 0.83 9.02
N GLY A 228 -9.02 1.61 8.39
CA GLY A 228 -7.94 1.11 7.55
C GLY A 228 -6.95 0.25 8.33
N MET A 229 -6.47 0.75 9.46
CA MET A 229 -5.51 0.04 10.31
C MET A 229 -6.07 -1.27 10.86
N ILE A 230 -7.31 -1.27 11.35
CA ILE A 230 -7.96 -2.51 11.82
C ILE A 230 -8.04 -3.52 10.68
N SER A 231 -8.47 -3.09 9.50
CA SER A 231 -8.60 -3.94 8.33
C SER A 231 -7.26 -4.54 7.91
N VAL A 232 -6.23 -3.72 7.81
CA VAL A 232 -4.88 -4.13 7.38
C VAL A 232 -4.26 -5.09 8.40
N VAL A 233 -4.31 -4.76 9.69
CA VAL A 233 -3.76 -5.63 10.75
C VAL A 233 -4.47 -6.98 10.77
N LEU A 234 -5.80 -6.99 10.66
CA LEU A 234 -6.58 -8.23 10.63
C LEU A 234 -6.19 -9.12 9.43
N MET A 235 -6.08 -8.53 8.24
CA MET A 235 -5.73 -9.27 7.02
C MET A 235 -4.27 -9.74 7.04
N ALA A 236 -3.32 -8.90 7.50
CA ALA A 236 -1.93 -9.29 7.66
C ALA A 236 -1.74 -10.39 8.71
N TYR A 237 -2.56 -10.40 9.75
CA TYR A 237 -2.53 -11.42 10.80
C TYR A 237 -3.06 -12.78 10.34
N MET A 238 -4.07 -12.80 9.46
CA MET A 238 -4.79 -14.02 9.06
C MET A 238 -4.31 -14.60 7.73
N ILE A 239 -4.18 -13.78 6.69
CA ILE A 239 -4.00 -14.26 5.32
C ILE A 239 -2.63 -14.91 5.09
N PRO A 240 -1.48 -14.28 5.40
CA PRO A 240 -0.18 -14.88 5.13
C PRO A 240 0.02 -16.23 5.82
N PRO A 241 -0.25 -16.41 7.13
CA PRO A 241 -0.10 -17.72 7.76
C PRO A 241 -1.04 -18.79 7.18
N LEU A 242 -2.28 -18.39 6.82
CA LEU A 242 -3.25 -19.32 6.25
C LEU A 242 -2.79 -19.84 4.89
N PHE A 243 -2.45 -18.94 3.97
CA PHE A 243 -2.02 -19.32 2.62
C PHE A 243 -0.65 -19.98 2.62
N PHE A 244 0.28 -19.52 3.46
CA PHE A 244 1.59 -20.15 3.59
C PHE A 244 1.47 -21.60 4.08
N ARG A 245 0.65 -21.85 5.09
CA ARG A 245 0.35 -23.21 5.56
C ARG A 245 -0.34 -24.05 4.48
N TRP A 246 -1.25 -23.46 3.71
CA TRP A 246 -1.92 -24.16 2.62
C TRP A 246 -0.94 -24.64 1.53
N ILE A 247 0.06 -23.84 1.17
CA ILE A 247 1.07 -24.24 0.16
C ILE A 247 2.13 -25.19 0.71
N THR A 248 2.45 -25.12 2.01
CA THR A 248 3.54 -25.91 2.62
C THR A 248 3.06 -27.14 3.37
N MET A 249 1.79 -27.22 3.78
CA MET A 249 1.24 -28.31 4.59
C MET A 249 0.03 -28.97 3.89
N LYS A 250 -0.24 -30.24 4.25
CA LYS A 250 -1.44 -30.97 3.86
C LYS A 250 -1.93 -31.79 5.07
N GLY A 251 -3.14 -31.49 5.55
CA GLY A 251 -3.69 -32.18 6.70
C GLY A 251 -2.88 -32.04 8.00
N GLY A 252 -2.19 -30.92 8.20
CA GLY A 252 -1.36 -30.67 9.38
C GLY A 252 0.09 -31.21 9.30
N VAL A 253 0.41 -31.99 8.25
CA VAL A 253 1.74 -32.53 8.01
C VAL A 253 2.43 -31.71 6.90
N ALA A 254 3.74 -31.53 7.00
CA ALA A 254 4.51 -30.86 5.95
C ALA A 254 4.38 -31.64 4.62
N ARG A 255 4.18 -30.92 3.53
CA ARG A 255 4.18 -31.54 2.21
C ARG A 255 5.60 -32.00 1.87
N LYS A 256 5.72 -33.19 1.25
CA LYS A 256 6.99 -33.66 0.70
C LYS A 256 7.58 -32.62 -0.27
N TYR A 257 6.73 -32.02 -1.12
CA TYR A 257 7.06 -30.88 -1.96
C TYR A 257 6.03 -29.78 -1.76
N PRO A 258 6.44 -28.53 -1.48
CA PRO A 258 5.51 -27.41 -1.35
C PRO A 258 4.81 -27.15 -2.69
N LEU A 259 3.59 -26.61 -2.62
CA LEU A 259 2.85 -26.24 -3.82
C LEU A 259 3.52 -25.03 -4.48
N THR A 260 3.80 -25.17 -5.76
CA THR A 260 4.27 -24.07 -6.63
C THR A 260 3.29 -23.91 -7.79
N LEU A 261 3.30 -22.76 -8.45
CA LEU A 261 2.51 -22.57 -9.68
C LEU A 261 2.77 -23.66 -10.71
N ARG A 262 4.02 -24.11 -10.82
CA ARG A 262 4.37 -25.21 -11.72
C ARG A 262 3.72 -26.53 -11.32
N SER A 263 3.62 -26.80 -10.03
CA SER A 263 2.96 -28.03 -9.53
C SER A 263 1.44 -27.99 -9.70
N LEU A 264 0.83 -26.81 -9.67
CA LEU A 264 -0.60 -26.63 -9.98
C LEU A 264 -0.92 -26.98 -11.44
N PHE A 265 0.05 -26.77 -12.36
CA PHE A 265 -0.06 -27.20 -13.76
C PHE A 265 0.43 -28.64 -14.00
N GLY A 266 0.45 -29.50 -12.98
CA GLY A 266 0.77 -30.92 -13.07
C GLY A 266 2.25 -31.27 -13.24
N ARG A 267 3.17 -30.32 -13.06
CA ARG A 267 4.62 -30.56 -13.13
C ARG A 267 5.16 -30.90 -11.75
N VAL A 268 5.26 -32.19 -11.45
CA VAL A 268 5.89 -32.71 -10.22
C VAL A 268 7.40 -32.91 -10.49
N PRO A 269 8.29 -32.65 -9.50
CA PRO A 269 9.71 -32.90 -9.63
C PRO A 269 9.97 -34.40 -9.89
N GLN A 270 10.54 -34.75 -11.03
CA GLN A 270 10.87 -36.14 -11.40
C GLN A 270 12.37 -36.42 -11.26
N ALA A 271 13.21 -35.48 -11.70
CA ALA A 271 14.65 -35.62 -11.59
C ALA A 271 15.11 -35.49 -10.12
N PRO A 272 16.08 -36.30 -9.66
CA PRO A 272 16.58 -36.25 -8.28
C PRO A 272 17.02 -34.84 -7.86
N GLU A 273 17.70 -34.10 -8.73
CA GLU A 273 18.09 -32.72 -8.49
C GLU A 273 16.90 -31.79 -8.25
N ASP A 274 15.83 -31.96 -9.02
CA ASP A 274 14.61 -31.16 -8.85
C ASP A 274 13.85 -31.54 -7.57
N GLN A 275 13.92 -32.81 -7.16
CA GLN A 275 13.34 -33.29 -5.91
C GLN A 275 14.04 -32.67 -4.70
N VAL A 276 15.38 -32.68 -4.69
CA VAL A 276 16.17 -32.05 -3.62
C VAL A 276 15.94 -30.54 -3.61
N TYR A 277 16.00 -29.88 -4.78
CA TYR A 277 15.73 -28.45 -4.89
C TYR A 277 14.34 -28.08 -4.35
N ALA A 278 13.33 -28.89 -4.61
CA ALA A 278 11.97 -28.64 -4.13
C ALA A 278 11.86 -28.60 -2.60
N ARG A 279 12.76 -29.25 -1.85
CA ARG A 279 12.82 -29.21 -0.38
C ARG A 279 13.29 -27.86 0.18
N TYR A 280 13.97 -27.06 -0.65
CA TYR A 280 14.48 -25.73 -0.27
C TYR A 280 13.60 -24.58 -0.74
N ILE A 281 12.58 -24.86 -1.55
CA ILE A 281 11.61 -23.84 -2.00
C ILE A 281 10.94 -23.22 -0.77
N TYR A 282 10.82 -21.88 -0.75
CA TYR A 282 10.27 -21.07 0.32
C TYR A 282 11.11 -20.98 1.62
N LYS A 283 12.32 -21.52 1.65
CA LYS A 283 13.22 -21.35 2.79
C LYS A 283 14.04 -20.06 2.76
N GLY A 284 14.00 -19.32 1.66
CA GLY A 284 14.67 -18.05 1.44
C GLY A 284 15.20 -17.95 0.01
N SER A 285 15.20 -16.73 -0.56
CA SER A 285 15.65 -16.50 -1.94
C SER A 285 17.14 -16.77 -2.13
N GLU A 286 17.95 -16.46 -1.13
CA GLU A 286 19.39 -16.71 -1.13
C GLU A 286 19.68 -18.21 -1.07
N ILE A 287 19.08 -18.92 -0.12
CA ILE A 287 19.22 -20.37 0.06
C ILE A 287 18.85 -21.12 -1.23
N THR A 288 17.66 -20.83 -1.77
CA THR A 288 17.19 -21.49 -2.99
C THR A 288 18.07 -21.22 -4.20
N ARG A 289 18.70 -20.05 -4.27
CA ARG A 289 19.60 -19.66 -5.35
C ARG A 289 20.95 -20.39 -5.22
N GLU A 290 21.49 -20.48 -4.00
CA GLU A 290 22.72 -21.18 -3.70
C GLU A 290 22.58 -22.68 -3.94
N VAL A 291 21.56 -23.32 -3.36
CA VAL A 291 21.21 -24.73 -3.59
C VAL A 291 21.05 -25.06 -5.07
N ARG A 292 20.34 -24.22 -5.81
CA ARG A 292 20.15 -24.44 -7.26
C ARG A 292 21.46 -24.34 -8.05
N ARG A 293 22.37 -23.43 -7.64
CA ARG A 293 23.70 -23.31 -8.26
C ARG A 293 24.53 -24.52 -7.95
N SER A 294 24.60 -24.96 -6.68
CA SER A 294 25.34 -26.13 -6.23
C SER A 294 24.87 -27.41 -6.93
N LEU A 295 23.55 -27.66 -6.93
CA LEU A 295 23.01 -28.84 -7.62
C LEU A 295 23.30 -28.84 -9.13
N ARG A 296 23.22 -27.69 -9.81
CA ARG A 296 23.56 -27.61 -11.24
C ARG A 296 25.04 -27.89 -11.51
N GLN A 297 25.91 -27.47 -10.60
CA GLN A 297 27.36 -27.65 -10.74
C GLN A 297 27.78 -29.08 -10.47
N TYR A 298 27.26 -29.69 -9.43
CA TYR A 298 27.79 -30.98 -8.91
C TYR A 298 26.89 -32.19 -9.22
N ALA A 299 25.64 -32.04 -9.67
CA ALA A 299 24.74 -33.17 -9.88
C ALA A 299 25.29 -34.22 -10.88
N GLY A 300 26.07 -33.80 -11.88
CA GLY A 300 26.69 -34.70 -12.85
C GLY A 300 27.69 -35.65 -12.17
N ASP A 301 28.59 -35.08 -11.37
CA ASP A 301 29.66 -35.82 -10.71
C ASP A 301 29.07 -36.69 -9.58
N LEU A 302 28.10 -36.16 -8.82
CA LEU A 302 27.43 -36.86 -7.73
C LEU A 302 26.60 -38.07 -8.22
N LYS A 303 26.05 -38.03 -9.43
CA LYS A 303 25.35 -39.21 -10.04
C LYS A 303 26.27 -40.37 -10.37
N THR A 304 27.54 -40.10 -10.60
CA THR A 304 28.52 -41.14 -10.94
C THR A 304 29.12 -41.79 -9.67
N LEU A 305 28.89 -41.15 -8.53
CA LEU A 305 29.42 -41.61 -7.25
C LEU A 305 28.69 -42.90 -6.79
N LYS A 306 29.44 -43.94 -6.46
CA LYS A 306 28.92 -45.18 -5.91
C LYS A 306 29.58 -45.44 -4.56
N PRO A 307 29.15 -44.75 -3.49
CA PRO A 307 29.70 -44.94 -2.16
C PRO A 307 29.29 -46.30 -1.60
N GLU A 308 30.15 -46.88 -0.79
CA GLU A 308 29.87 -48.13 -0.06
C GLU A 308 29.99 -47.92 1.46
N GLY A 309 29.10 -48.53 2.25
CA GLY A 309 29.13 -48.47 3.69
C GLY A 309 28.71 -47.10 4.27
N VAL A 310 29.64 -46.39 4.91
CA VAL A 310 29.42 -45.03 5.45
C VAL A 310 30.18 -44.03 4.59
N TYR A 311 29.48 -43.02 4.10
CA TYR A 311 30.07 -41.98 3.28
C TYR A 311 30.08 -40.65 4.04
N GLU A 312 31.26 -40.10 4.31
CA GLU A 312 31.43 -38.81 4.97
C GLU A 312 31.65 -37.71 3.92
N ILE A 313 30.97 -36.60 4.09
CA ILE A 313 31.11 -35.43 3.23
C ILE A 313 31.17 -34.14 4.06
N GLU A 314 32.12 -33.27 3.75
CA GLU A 314 32.12 -31.89 4.24
C GLU A 314 31.26 -31.04 3.30
N ASP A 315 30.18 -30.48 3.81
CA ASP A 315 29.26 -29.68 3.02
C ASP A 315 29.19 -28.23 3.56
N GLU A 316 29.83 -27.30 2.83
CA GLU A 316 29.82 -25.88 3.13
C GLU A 316 28.47 -25.20 2.78
N GLY A 317 27.60 -25.92 2.04
CA GLY A 317 26.28 -25.46 1.64
C GLY A 317 25.20 -25.67 2.72
N TYR A 318 23.99 -25.95 2.27
CA TYR A 318 22.83 -26.24 3.12
C TYR A 318 22.51 -27.73 3.19
N GLY A 319 23.49 -28.61 2.98
CA GLY A 319 23.34 -30.04 3.00
C GLY A 319 22.71 -30.64 1.73
N GLU A 320 22.52 -29.86 0.69
CA GLU A 320 21.87 -30.30 -0.55
C GLU A 320 22.64 -31.40 -1.28
N ARG A 321 24.00 -31.36 -1.21
CA ARG A 321 24.85 -32.39 -1.82
C ARG A 321 24.73 -33.71 -1.07
N ALA A 322 24.76 -33.64 0.23
CA ALA A 322 24.62 -34.80 1.10
C ALA A 322 23.24 -35.47 0.95
N ILE A 323 22.15 -34.64 0.95
CA ILE A 323 20.79 -35.13 0.70
C ILE A 323 20.66 -35.75 -0.71
N PHE A 324 21.33 -35.19 -1.70
CA PHE A 324 21.31 -35.72 -3.07
C PHE A 324 21.99 -37.09 -3.15
N ILE A 325 23.16 -37.27 -2.48
CA ILE A 325 23.86 -38.56 -2.40
C ILE A 325 23.01 -39.58 -1.67
N ALA A 326 22.43 -39.22 -0.50
CA ALA A 326 21.55 -40.09 0.26
C ALA A 326 20.32 -40.53 -0.54
N LEU A 327 19.73 -39.63 -1.33
CA LEU A 327 18.59 -39.96 -2.20
C LEU A 327 18.95 -40.96 -3.31
N LEU A 328 20.15 -40.87 -3.88
CA LEU A 328 20.61 -41.79 -4.93
C LEU A 328 21.09 -43.14 -4.41
N ASN A 329 21.53 -43.22 -3.14
CA ASN A 329 22.11 -44.38 -2.55
C ASN A 329 21.39 -44.72 -1.23
N PRO A 330 20.19 -45.30 -1.25
CA PRO A 330 19.38 -45.53 -0.06
C PRO A 330 20.01 -46.54 0.91
N ASP A 331 20.90 -47.41 0.44
CA ASP A 331 21.58 -48.46 1.23
C ASP A 331 22.87 -47.96 1.92
N VAL A 332 23.27 -46.71 1.67
CA VAL A 332 24.51 -46.11 2.19
C VAL A 332 24.14 -45.08 3.28
N LYS A 333 24.84 -45.19 4.43
CA LYS A 333 24.72 -44.13 5.45
C LYS A 333 25.59 -42.92 5.08
N VAL A 334 24.97 -41.77 4.88
CA VAL A 334 25.66 -40.50 4.58
C VAL A 334 25.83 -39.70 5.86
N VAL A 335 27.05 -39.28 6.16
CA VAL A 335 27.36 -38.41 7.29
C VAL A 335 27.87 -37.08 6.74
N ALA A 336 27.13 -36.00 6.95
CA ALA A 336 27.48 -34.67 6.46
C ALA A 336 27.94 -33.76 7.60
N ARG A 337 29.15 -33.22 7.45
CA ARG A 337 29.68 -32.22 8.39
C ARG A 337 29.34 -30.82 7.90
N ILE A 338 28.64 -30.08 8.77
CA ILE A 338 28.26 -28.67 8.49
C ILE A 338 28.58 -27.86 9.74
N ALA A 339 29.61 -27.02 9.66
CA ALA A 339 30.08 -26.21 10.77
C ALA A 339 29.12 -25.12 11.24
N ASP A 340 28.29 -24.62 10.34
CA ASP A 340 27.32 -23.55 10.63
C ASP A 340 26.02 -24.15 11.16
N ASP A 341 25.63 -23.80 12.39
CA ASP A 341 24.44 -24.29 13.08
C ASP A 341 23.13 -24.01 12.31
N ASP A 342 23.00 -22.81 11.72
CA ASP A 342 21.79 -22.45 10.98
C ASP A 342 21.71 -23.22 9.66
N ARG A 343 22.83 -23.39 8.94
CA ARG A 343 22.91 -24.21 7.73
C ARG A 343 22.61 -25.68 8.04
N ARG A 344 23.20 -26.21 9.11
CA ARG A 344 22.94 -27.56 9.57
C ARG A 344 21.47 -27.79 9.91
N ARG A 345 20.85 -26.83 10.63
CA ARG A 345 19.43 -26.91 10.95
C ARG A 345 18.54 -26.88 9.71
N ILE A 346 18.88 -26.08 8.71
CA ILE A 346 18.17 -26.02 7.42
C ILE A 346 18.32 -27.36 6.68
N ALA A 347 19.49 -27.97 6.72
CA ALA A 347 19.76 -29.27 6.13
C ALA A 347 18.92 -30.38 6.79
N GLU A 348 18.92 -30.46 8.12
CA GLU A 348 18.08 -31.38 8.90
C GLU A 348 16.60 -31.27 8.52
N VAL A 349 16.04 -30.04 8.57
CA VAL A 349 14.65 -29.78 8.20
C VAL A 349 14.37 -30.10 6.73
N SER A 350 15.37 -30.01 5.84
CA SER A 350 15.20 -30.34 4.43
C SER A 350 15.22 -31.85 4.18
N ALA A 351 15.99 -32.61 4.97
CA ALA A 351 16.07 -34.06 4.92
C ALA A 351 14.89 -34.76 5.60
N GLU A 352 14.27 -34.11 6.60
CA GLU A 352 13.16 -34.65 7.40
C GLU A 352 12.02 -35.18 6.52
N ASP A 353 11.55 -36.41 6.75
CA ASP A 353 10.52 -37.07 5.94
C ASP A 353 10.86 -37.18 4.44
N PHE A 354 12.14 -37.14 4.08
CA PHE A 354 12.59 -37.20 2.69
C PHE A 354 13.63 -38.28 2.44
N VAL A 355 14.67 -38.36 3.30
CA VAL A 355 15.72 -39.36 3.31
C VAL A 355 16.02 -39.76 4.76
N ASP A 356 16.10 -41.06 5.03
CA ASP A 356 16.30 -41.61 6.39
C ASP A 356 17.74 -42.04 6.65
N ASN A 357 18.58 -42.11 5.61
CA ASN A 357 19.94 -42.62 5.63
C ASN A 357 21.01 -41.54 5.75
N ILE A 358 20.66 -40.37 6.33
CA ILE A 358 21.57 -39.24 6.49
C ILE A 358 21.68 -38.80 7.95
N GLU A 359 22.87 -38.40 8.36
CA GLU A 359 23.16 -37.81 9.66
C GLU A 359 23.96 -36.50 9.46
N PHE A 360 23.58 -35.44 10.16
CA PHE A 360 24.28 -34.17 10.13
C PHE A 360 25.04 -33.97 11.43
N ILE A 361 26.33 -33.69 11.32
CA ILE A 361 27.24 -33.49 12.47
C ILE A 361 27.92 -32.13 12.35
N GLU A 362 28.51 -31.66 13.44
CA GLU A 362 29.30 -30.45 13.51
C GLU A 362 30.62 -30.57 12.75
#